data_919b732062d6b8c8bd528c85150c4cdc
#
_entry.id   919b732062d6b8c8bd528c85150c4cdc
#
_cell.length_a   1.000
_cell.length_b   1.000
_cell.length_c   1.000
_cell.angle_alpha   90.00
_cell.angle_beta   90.00
_cell.angle_gamma   90.00
#
_symmetry.space_group_name_H-M   'P 1'
#
loop_
_entity.id
_entity.type
_entity.pdbx_description
1 polymer ?
#
loop_
_entity_poly.entity_id
_entity_poly.type
_entity_poly.pdbx_seq_one_letter_code
_entity_poly.pdbx_strand_id
1 'polypeptide(L)'
;MIIGVCGFIGTGKDTIADYLVNIHQFRRESFANTLKDAVASVFSWDRELLEGRTKQSRAWREQRDEWWSERLGKEITPRWVLQYWGTEVFRQGFHDDIWIASLENKLRNSKDDVVITDCRFPNEIRAINHAGGRVIRVRRGPEPQWYELAAAANQGSFAAREELAQYQVHASETAWVGTEFAAVIDNNGSFDRTFEQVQQVLAVDL
;
A
#
# COMPACT_ATOMS: atom_id res chain seq x y z
N MET A 1 7.64 -2.65 17.25
CA MET A 1 6.21 -2.85 16.83
C MET A 1 6.07 -2.68 15.33
N ILE A 2 5.17 -3.41 14.66
CA ILE A 2 4.90 -3.26 13.22
C ILE A 2 3.42 -2.93 13.03
N ILE A 3 3.10 -1.80 12.37
CA ILE A 3 1.73 -1.37 12.09
C ILE A 3 1.54 -1.27 10.57
N GLY A 4 0.69 -2.13 10.01
CA GLY A 4 0.21 -1.99 8.64
C GLY A 4 -1.00 -1.06 8.58
N VAL A 5 -1.08 -0.19 7.58
CA VAL A 5 -2.21 0.72 7.37
C VAL A 5 -2.87 0.42 6.04
N CYS A 6 -4.13 -0.01 6.09
CA CYS A 6 -4.95 -0.36 4.93
C CYS A 6 -6.14 0.61 4.80
N GLY A 7 -6.73 0.69 3.63
CA GLY A 7 -7.92 1.51 3.36
C GLY A 7 -7.90 2.15 1.97
N PHE A 8 -9.02 2.69 1.56
CA PHE A 8 -9.19 3.32 0.24
C PHE A 8 -8.34 4.58 0.04
N ILE A 9 -8.22 5.00 -1.21
CA ILE A 9 -7.58 6.27 -1.56
C ILE A 9 -8.32 7.43 -0.87
N GLY A 10 -7.56 8.35 -0.25
CA GLY A 10 -8.14 9.54 0.40
C GLY A 10 -8.67 9.33 1.81
N THR A 11 -8.61 8.11 2.39
CA THR A 11 -9.10 7.85 3.75
C THR A 11 -8.22 8.41 4.87
N GLY A 12 -6.99 8.88 4.57
CA GLY A 12 -6.08 9.48 5.56
C GLY A 12 -5.00 8.53 6.08
N LYS A 13 -4.68 7.45 5.35
CA LYS A 13 -3.58 6.54 5.71
C LYS A 13 -2.26 7.26 5.94
N ASP A 14 -1.92 8.22 5.05
CA ASP A 14 -0.69 8.99 5.18
C ASP A 14 -0.69 9.88 6.43
N THR A 15 -1.84 10.46 6.79
CA THR A 15 -1.98 11.27 8.02
C THR A 15 -1.69 10.44 9.27
N ILE A 16 -2.20 9.21 9.33
CA ILE A 16 -1.93 8.29 10.45
C ILE A 16 -0.46 7.88 10.45
N ALA A 17 0.10 7.58 9.28
CA ALA A 17 1.51 7.23 9.20
C ALA A 17 2.43 8.40 9.59
N ASP A 18 2.11 9.63 9.18
CA ASP A 18 2.85 10.83 9.59
C ASP A 18 2.75 11.05 11.10
N TYR A 19 1.59 10.80 11.71
CA TYR A 19 1.43 10.83 13.15
C TYR A 19 2.32 9.81 13.86
N LEU A 20 2.33 8.55 13.40
CA LEU A 20 3.21 7.50 13.95
C LEU A 20 4.69 7.83 13.79
N VAL A 21 5.09 8.39 12.65
CA VAL A 21 6.48 8.79 12.39
C VAL A 21 6.90 9.96 13.27
N ASN A 22 6.10 11.04 13.30
CA ASN A 22 6.51 12.29 13.92
C ASN A 22 6.37 12.29 15.45
N ILE A 23 5.38 11.55 15.98
CA ILE A 23 5.07 11.54 17.42
C ILE A 23 5.60 10.29 18.11
N HIS A 24 5.51 9.13 17.45
CA HIS A 24 5.91 7.84 18.00
C HIS A 24 7.22 7.29 17.44
N GLN A 25 7.91 8.07 16.58
CA GLN A 25 9.23 7.73 16.00
C GLN A 25 9.25 6.42 15.18
N PHE A 26 8.11 6.04 14.62
CA PHE A 26 8.06 4.91 13.71
C PHE A 26 8.85 5.21 12.43
N ARG A 27 9.55 4.22 11.91
CA ARG A 27 10.14 4.27 10.58
C ARG A 27 9.09 3.91 9.53
N ARG A 28 8.93 4.75 8.50
CA ARG A 28 8.00 4.46 7.42
C ARG A 28 8.61 3.47 6.45
N GLU A 29 7.85 2.41 6.14
CA GLU A 29 8.16 1.43 5.10
C GLU A 29 6.98 1.23 4.14
N SER A 30 7.27 0.59 2.99
CA SER A 30 6.26 0.12 2.06
C SER A 30 6.76 -1.11 1.31
N PHE A 31 5.83 -1.96 0.85
CA PHE A 31 6.16 -3.10 -0.01
C PHE A 31 6.80 -2.64 -1.32
N ALA A 32 6.43 -1.46 -1.82
CA ALA A 32 6.97 -0.89 -3.04
C ALA A 32 8.33 -0.18 -2.88
N ASN A 33 8.89 -0.03 -1.67
CA ASN A 33 10.14 0.71 -1.48
C ASN A 33 11.29 0.10 -2.27
N THR A 34 11.52 -1.21 -2.15
CA THR A 34 12.61 -1.90 -2.87
C THR A 34 12.44 -1.82 -4.38
N LEU A 35 11.21 -1.91 -4.89
CA LEU A 35 10.93 -1.69 -6.31
C LEU A 35 11.33 -0.28 -6.75
N LYS A 36 10.95 0.75 -5.99
CA LYS A 36 11.29 2.13 -6.31
C LYS A 36 12.79 2.38 -6.23
N ASP A 37 13.48 1.78 -5.27
CA ASP A 37 14.93 1.84 -5.14
C ASP A 37 15.63 1.23 -6.38
N ALA A 38 15.16 0.06 -6.82
CA ALA A 38 15.69 -0.61 -8.02
C ALA A 38 15.42 0.22 -9.29
N VAL A 39 14.22 0.74 -9.46
CA VAL A 39 13.85 1.59 -10.60
C VAL A 39 14.66 2.89 -10.59
N ALA A 40 14.80 3.56 -9.45
CA ALA A 40 15.61 4.76 -9.31
C ALA A 40 17.06 4.52 -9.76
N SER A 41 17.64 3.40 -9.30
CA SER A 41 19.01 3.02 -9.64
C SER A 41 19.21 2.74 -11.13
N VAL A 42 18.34 1.95 -11.74
CA VAL A 42 18.47 1.52 -13.15
C VAL A 42 18.19 2.66 -14.12
N PHE A 43 17.16 3.47 -13.84
CA PHE A 43 16.73 4.54 -14.74
C PHE A 43 17.43 5.88 -14.44
N SER A 44 18.20 5.98 -13.36
CA SER A 44 18.77 7.23 -12.85
C SER A 44 17.73 8.30 -12.58
N TRP A 45 16.54 7.88 -12.14
CA TRP A 45 15.45 8.77 -11.77
C TRP A 45 15.52 9.17 -10.29
N ASP A 46 15.03 10.37 -10.00
CA ASP A 46 14.92 10.87 -8.64
C ASP A 46 14.00 9.96 -7.80
N ARG A 47 14.56 9.41 -6.72
CA ARG A 47 13.86 8.48 -5.84
C ARG A 47 12.64 9.12 -5.15
N GLU A 48 12.73 10.39 -4.76
CA GLU A 48 11.64 11.12 -4.11
C GLU A 48 10.47 11.36 -5.07
N LEU A 49 10.76 11.64 -6.34
CA LEU A 49 9.73 11.78 -7.36
C LEU A 49 9.00 10.45 -7.61
N LEU A 50 9.68 9.31 -7.48
CA LEU A 50 9.07 7.98 -7.56
C LEU A 50 8.10 7.68 -6.40
N GLU A 51 8.19 8.40 -5.27
CA GLU A 51 7.23 8.22 -4.16
C GLU A 51 5.79 8.60 -4.53
N GLY A 52 5.58 9.65 -5.31
CA GLY A 52 4.25 10.10 -5.72
C GLY A 52 3.40 10.68 -4.58
N ARG A 53 4.03 11.21 -3.54
CA ARG A 53 3.31 11.81 -2.39
C ARG A 53 2.72 13.17 -2.71
N THR A 54 3.39 13.97 -3.52
CA THR A 54 2.96 15.32 -3.90
C THR A 54 2.22 15.31 -5.23
N LYS A 55 1.47 16.38 -5.52
CA LYS A 55 0.86 16.58 -6.85
C LYS A 55 1.93 16.61 -7.94
N GLN A 56 3.05 17.27 -7.67
CA GLN A 56 4.18 17.35 -8.60
C GLN A 56 4.76 15.98 -8.91
N SER A 57 5.09 15.17 -7.90
CA SER A 57 5.66 13.84 -8.10
C SER A 57 4.68 12.87 -8.78
N ARG A 58 3.38 13.01 -8.52
CA ARG A 58 2.35 12.25 -9.26
C ARG A 58 2.30 12.64 -10.73
N ALA A 59 2.28 13.95 -11.03
CA ALA A 59 2.31 14.43 -12.42
C ALA A 59 3.58 14.02 -13.15
N TRP A 60 4.74 14.11 -12.49
CA TRP A 60 6.01 13.68 -13.07
C TRP A 60 6.02 12.18 -13.43
N ARG A 61 5.45 11.32 -12.61
CA ARG A 61 5.40 9.88 -12.91
C ARG A 61 4.60 9.53 -14.17
N GLU A 62 3.66 10.37 -14.57
CA GLU A 62 2.87 10.18 -15.79
C GLU A 62 3.57 10.76 -17.04
N GLN A 63 4.65 11.53 -16.88
CA GLN A 63 5.35 12.14 -18.00
C GLN A 63 6.22 11.12 -18.71
N ARG A 64 6.24 11.19 -20.03
CA ARG A 64 7.15 10.44 -20.88
C ARG A 64 8.59 10.87 -20.61
N ASP A 65 9.46 9.92 -20.37
CA ASP A 65 10.90 10.15 -20.38
C ASP A 65 11.41 10.05 -21.83
N GLU A 66 11.88 11.16 -22.36
CA GLU A 66 12.24 11.26 -23.77
C GLU A 66 13.43 10.35 -24.10
N TRP A 67 14.50 10.41 -23.28
CA TRP A 67 15.71 9.62 -23.56
C TRP A 67 15.44 8.11 -23.54
N TRP A 68 14.78 7.64 -22.49
CA TRP A 68 14.46 6.21 -22.37
C TRP A 68 13.49 5.75 -23.44
N SER A 69 12.52 6.58 -23.80
CA SER A 69 11.52 6.25 -24.83
C SER A 69 12.14 6.14 -26.21
N GLU A 70 13.02 7.06 -26.58
CA GLU A 70 13.76 7.01 -27.85
C GLU A 70 14.73 5.83 -27.88
N ARG A 71 15.48 5.63 -26.81
CA ARG A 71 16.50 4.56 -26.71
C ARG A 71 15.89 3.17 -26.80
N LEU A 72 14.70 2.96 -26.22
CA LEU A 72 14.02 1.65 -26.17
C LEU A 72 12.92 1.48 -27.23
N GLY A 73 12.65 2.50 -28.04
CA GLY A 73 11.67 2.45 -29.13
C GLY A 73 10.22 2.29 -28.68
N LYS A 74 9.88 2.69 -27.46
CA LYS A 74 8.53 2.66 -26.91
C LYS A 74 8.33 3.75 -25.86
N GLU A 75 7.08 4.13 -25.62
CA GLU A 75 6.78 5.11 -24.57
C GLU A 75 7.16 4.58 -23.19
N ILE A 76 8.02 5.32 -22.49
CA ILE A 76 8.47 5.02 -21.14
C ILE A 76 8.03 6.15 -20.22
N THR A 77 7.21 5.82 -19.22
CA THR A 77 6.90 6.71 -18.10
C THR A 77 7.33 6.04 -16.80
N PRO A 78 7.71 6.79 -15.77
CA PRO A 78 8.02 6.20 -14.46
C PRO A 78 6.85 5.37 -13.88
N ARG A 79 5.61 5.81 -14.10
CA ARG A 79 4.40 5.08 -13.71
C ARG A 79 4.31 3.71 -14.37
N TRP A 80 4.50 3.68 -15.68
CA TRP A 80 4.46 2.43 -16.45
C TRP A 80 5.56 1.46 -15.98
N VAL A 81 6.79 1.96 -15.78
CA VAL A 81 7.91 1.12 -15.33
C VAL A 81 7.62 0.51 -13.96
N LEU A 82 7.14 1.32 -12.99
CA LEU A 82 6.79 0.82 -11.66
C LEU A 82 5.71 -0.28 -11.72
N GLN A 83 4.69 -0.12 -12.57
CA GLN A 83 3.65 -1.10 -12.73
C GLN A 83 4.18 -2.37 -13.41
N TYR A 84 4.86 -2.22 -14.54
CA TYR A 84 5.37 -3.34 -15.34
C TYR A 84 6.42 -4.15 -14.57
N TRP A 85 7.40 -3.48 -13.95
CA TRP A 85 8.39 -4.18 -13.15
C TRP A 85 7.78 -4.81 -11.90
N GLY A 86 6.92 -4.07 -11.22
CA GLY A 86 6.27 -4.54 -10.00
C GLY A 86 5.45 -5.80 -10.20
N THR A 87 4.79 -5.92 -11.32
CA THR A 87 3.85 -7.02 -11.62
C THR A 87 4.45 -8.02 -12.59
N GLU A 88 4.65 -7.63 -13.85
CA GLU A 88 4.97 -8.58 -14.92
C GLU A 88 6.39 -9.13 -14.80
N VAL A 89 7.36 -8.26 -14.52
CA VAL A 89 8.78 -8.69 -14.48
C VAL A 89 9.08 -9.45 -13.18
N PHE A 90 8.65 -8.92 -12.03
CA PHE A 90 9.06 -9.50 -10.76
C PHE A 90 8.02 -10.44 -10.16
N ARG A 91 6.75 -10.05 -10.02
CA ARG A 91 5.76 -10.96 -9.43
C ARG A 91 5.49 -12.16 -10.35
N GLN A 92 5.21 -11.92 -11.61
CA GLN A 92 4.90 -13.00 -12.56
C GLN A 92 6.15 -13.69 -13.10
N GLY A 93 7.20 -12.93 -13.40
CA GLY A 93 8.43 -13.45 -14.02
C GLY A 93 9.43 -14.07 -13.06
N PHE A 94 9.41 -13.69 -11.76
CA PHE A 94 10.31 -14.23 -10.74
C PHE A 94 9.56 -14.95 -9.62
N HIS A 95 8.79 -14.22 -8.77
CA HIS A 95 8.02 -14.80 -7.67
C HIS A 95 6.94 -13.82 -7.17
N ASP A 96 5.72 -14.29 -6.94
CA ASP A 96 4.59 -13.42 -6.55
C ASP A 96 4.83 -12.68 -5.21
N ASP A 97 5.49 -13.32 -4.27
CA ASP A 97 5.80 -12.75 -2.95
C ASP A 97 7.11 -11.97 -2.89
N ILE A 98 7.75 -11.63 -4.02
CA ILE A 98 9.09 -10.99 -4.00
C ILE A 98 9.14 -9.71 -3.16
N TRP A 99 8.11 -8.87 -3.25
CA TRP A 99 8.06 -7.60 -2.50
C TRP A 99 7.78 -7.84 -1.01
N ILE A 100 6.99 -8.86 -0.70
CA ILE A 100 6.72 -9.32 0.66
C ILE A 100 8.02 -9.82 1.28
N ALA A 101 8.68 -10.77 0.64
CA ALA A 101 9.95 -11.33 1.11
C ALA A 101 11.03 -10.28 1.29
N SER A 102 11.09 -9.28 0.39
CA SER A 102 12.01 -8.15 0.51
C SER A 102 11.73 -7.32 1.76
N LEU A 103 10.47 -7.01 2.06
CA LEU A 103 10.11 -6.27 3.26
C LEU A 103 10.35 -7.11 4.52
N GLU A 104 9.93 -8.38 4.56
CA GLU A 104 10.18 -9.29 5.67
C GLU A 104 11.67 -9.40 5.99
N ASN A 105 12.52 -9.51 4.95
CA ASN A 105 13.98 -9.54 5.13
C ASN A 105 14.54 -8.25 5.76
N LYS A 106 13.97 -7.08 5.42
CA LYS A 106 14.32 -5.81 6.08
C LYS A 106 13.85 -5.79 7.53
N LEU A 107 12.63 -6.23 7.80
CA LEU A 107 12.00 -6.18 9.13
C LEU A 107 12.71 -7.12 10.12
N ARG A 108 13.05 -8.35 9.73
CA ARG A 108 13.70 -9.33 10.62
C ARG A 108 15.05 -8.86 11.17
N ASN A 109 15.70 -7.92 10.50
CA ASN A 109 17.00 -7.37 10.89
C ASN A 109 16.87 -5.98 11.55
N SER A 110 15.67 -5.45 11.71
CA SER A 110 15.39 -4.16 12.32
C SER A 110 14.80 -4.32 13.71
N LYS A 111 15.21 -3.43 14.62
CA LYS A 111 14.60 -3.28 15.95
C LYS A 111 13.66 -2.08 16.01
N ASP A 112 13.52 -1.35 14.92
CA ASP A 112 12.71 -0.15 14.86
C ASP A 112 11.22 -0.49 14.90
N ASP A 113 10.44 0.41 15.45
CA ASP A 113 9.00 0.42 15.23
C ASP A 113 8.71 0.88 13.79
N VAL A 114 7.87 0.15 13.07
CA VAL A 114 7.67 0.34 11.63
C VAL A 114 6.20 0.52 11.29
N VAL A 115 5.90 1.55 10.46
CA VAL A 115 4.59 1.74 9.84
C VAL A 115 4.67 1.46 8.33
N ILE A 116 3.78 0.56 7.85
CA ILE A 116 3.68 0.15 6.44
C ILE A 116 2.40 0.72 5.86
N THR A 117 2.49 1.55 4.81
CA THR A 117 1.38 2.42 4.37
C THR A 117 0.65 1.96 3.11
N ASP A 118 1.10 0.89 2.47
CA ASP A 118 0.60 0.42 1.18
C ASP A 118 0.04 -1.02 1.21
N CYS A 119 -0.50 -1.44 2.36
CA CYS A 119 -1.17 -2.73 2.49
C CYS A 119 -2.43 -2.77 1.62
N ARG A 120 -2.46 -3.67 0.64
CA ARG A 120 -3.53 -3.77 -0.35
C ARG A 120 -3.95 -5.20 -0.68
N PHE A 121 -3.14 -6.19 -0.31
CA PHE A 121 -3.38 -7.58 -0.65
C PHE A 121 -3.39 -8.47 0.60
N PRO A 122 -4.22 -9.55 0.61
CA PRO A 122 -4.30 -10.46 1.76
C PRO A 122 -2.97 -11.10 2.16
N ASN A 123 -2.08 -11.39 1.20
CA ASN A 123 -0.75 -11.93 1.48
C ASN A 123 0.15 -10.89 2.19
N GLU A 124 0.04 -9.61 1.86
CA GLU A 124 0.75 -8.52 2.55
C GLU A 124 0.26 -8.38 4.00
N ILE A 125 -1.06 -8.44 4.21
CA ILE A 125 -1.67 -8.40 5.55
C ILE A 125 -1.22 -9.61 6.39
N ARG A 126 -1.24 -10.81 5.81
CA ARG A 126 -0.75 -12.02 6.49
C ARG A 126 0.73 -11.93 6.85
N ALA A 127 1.57 -11.39 5.96
CA ALA A 127 3.00 -11.23 6.23
C ALA A 127 3.26 -10.32 7.44
N ILE A 128 2.53 -9.19 7.54
CA ILE A 128 2.63 -8.29 8.69
C ILE A 128 2.21 -9.01 9.98
N ASN A 129 1.08 -9.71 9.96
CA ASN A 129 0.59 -10.45 11.12
C ASN A 129 1.55 -11.56 11.53
N HIS A 130 2.15 -12.32 10.58
CA HIS A 130 3.15 -13.35 10.87
C HIS A 130 4.44 -12.76 11.45
N ALA A 131 4.79 -11.53 11.10
CA ALA A 131 5.93 -10.81 11.68
C ALA A 131 5.63 -10.25 13.09
N GLY A 132 4.48 -10.59 13.70
CA GLY A 132 4.05 -10.09 15.00
C GLY A 132 3.49 -8.66 14.95
N GLY A 133 3.21 -8.15 13.75
CA GLY A 133 2.61 -6.83 13.54
C GLY A 133 1.09 -6.87 13.57
N ARG A 134 0.49 -5.70 13.41
CA ARG A 134 -0.96 -5.50 13.34
C ARG A 134 -1.32 -4.67 12.12
N VAL A 135 -2.41 -5.01 11.46
CA VAL A 135 -2.94 -4.20 10.36
C VAL A 135 -4.21 -3.50 10.81
N ILE A 136 -4.22 -2.17 10.68
CA ILE A 136 -5.39 -1.33 10.92
C ILE A 136 -6.00 -0.88 9.61
N ARG A 137 -7.33 -0.78 9.58
CA ARG A 137 -8.06 -0.21 8.47
C ARG A 137 -8.46 1.22 8.78
N VAL A 138 -8.19 2.15 7.85
CA VAL A 138 -8.63 3.55 7.95
C VAL A 138 -9.86 3.74 7.08
N ARG A 139 -10.96 4.20 7.69
CA ARG A 139 -12.23 4.49 7.03
C ARG A 139 -12.54 5.98 7.07
N ARG A 140 -12.98 6.52 5.94
CA ARG A 140 -13.48 7.90 5.82
C ARG A 140 -14.59 7.96 4.77
N GLY A 141 -15.71 8.56 5.12
CA GLY A 141 -16.89 8.59 4.27
C GLY A 141 -17.62 7.24 4.21
N PRO A 142 -18.64 7.14 3.34
CA PRO A 142 -19.36 5.91 3.10
C PRO A 142 -18.51 4.89 2.35
N GLU A 143 -18.85 3.61 2.53
CA GLU A 143 -18.27 2.54 1.72
C GLU A 143 -18.73 2.68 0.25
N PRO A 144 -17.88 2.32 -0.73
CA PRO A 144 -18.28 2.25 -2.13
C PRO A 144 -19.45 1.26 -2.34
N GLN A 145 -20.28 1.51 -3.34
CA GLN A 145 -21.44 0.64 -3.65
C GLN A 145 -21.06 -0.83 -3.91
N TRP A 146 -19.86 -1.06 -4.44
CA TRP A 146 -19.33 -2.40 -4.72
C TRP A 146 -18.67 -3.07 -3.50
N TYR A 147 -18.64 -2.44 -2.33
CA TYR A 147 -17.90 -2.95 -1.16
C TYR A 147 -18.37 -4.35 -0.74
N GLU A 148 -19.68 -4.55 -0.57
CA GLU A 148 -20.24 -5.84 -0.18
C GLU A 148 -20.06 -6.92 -1.28
N LEU A 149 -20.10 -6.52 -2.55
CA LEU A 149 -19.79 -7.42 -3.67
C LEU A 149 -18.33 -7.87 -3.61
N ALA A 150 -17.39 -6.95 -3.33
CA ALA A 150 -15.98 -7.29 -3.19
C ALA A 150 -15.75 -8.24 -2.00
N ALA A 151 -16.42 -8.01 -0.86
CA ALA A 151 -16.35 -8.90 0.29
C ALA A 151 -16.83 -10.32 -0.05
N ALA A 152 -18.00 -10.43 -0.69
CA ALA A 152 -18.56 -11.72 -1.11
C ALA A 152 -17.68 -12.42 -2.18
N ALA A 153 -17.14 -11.66 -3.13
CA ALA A 153 -16.23 -12.18 -4.16
C ALA A 153 -14.95 -12.76 -3.54
N ASN A 154 -14.38 -12.08 -2.56
CA ASN A 154 -13.18 -12.51 -1.84
C ASN A 154 -13.45 -13.74 -0.95
N GLN A 155 -14.69 -13.94 -0.50
CA GLN A 155 -15.14 -15.13 0.22
C GLN A 155 -15.50 -16.30 -0.72
N GLY A 156 -15.34 -16.14 -2.03
CA GLY A 156 -15.49 -17.21 -3.01
C GLY A 156 -16.80 -17.18 -3.83
N SER A 157 -17.66 -16.18 -3.66
CA SER A 157 -18.90 -16.05 -4.46
C SER A 157 -18.58 -15.76 -5.93
N PHE A 158 -18.90 -16.69 -6.82
CA PHE A 158 -18.71 -16.52 -8.26
C PHE A 158 -19.61 -15.41 -8.82
N ALA A 159 -20.88 -15.38 -8.44
CA ALA A 159 -21.83 -14.36 -8.89
C ALA A 159 -21.37 -12.94 -8.48
N ALA A 160 -20.86 -12.78 -7.27
CA ALA A 160 -20.32 -11.49 -6.81
C ALA A 160 -19.06 -11.08 -7.60
N ARG A 161 -18.23 -12.02 -8.04
CA ARG A 161 -17.06 -11.72 -8.89
C ARG A 161 -17.46 -11.22 -10.27
N GLU A 162 -18.46 -11.85 -10.90
CA GLU A 162 -18.97 -11.42 -12.20
C GLU A 162 -19.60 -10.02 -12.13
N GLU A 163 -20.38 -9.76 -11.09
CA GLU A 163 -20.97 -8.45 -10.87
C GLU A 163 -19.93 -7.37 -10.53
N LEU A 164 -18.97 -7.69 -9.67
CA LEU A 164 -17.86 -6.79 -9.32
C LEU A 164 -17.03 -6.38 -10.55
N ALA A 165 -16.83 -7.28 -11.51
CA ALA A 165 -16.08 -7.00 -12.73
C ALA A 165 -16.68 -5.85 -13.56
N GLN A 166 -17.99 -5.62 -13.46
CA GLN A 166 -18.67 -4.52 -14.16
C GLN A 166 -18.24 -3.14 -13.65
N TYR A 167 -17.78 -3.04 -12.41
CA TYR A 167 -17.30 -1.79 -11.81
C TYR A 167 -15.90 -1.38 -12.27
N GLN A 168 -15.14 -2.27 -12.93
CA GLN A 168 -13.78 -2.02 -13.40
C GLN A 168 -12.82 -1.47 -12.33
N VAL A 169 -13.03 -1.88 -11.07
CA VAL A 169 -12.19 -1.46 -9.95
C VAL A 169 -10.90 -2.29 -9.94
N HIS A 170 -9.77 -1.62 -9.78
CA HIS A 170 -8.48 -2.30 -9.75
C HIS A 170 -8.37 -3.24 -8.53
N ALA A 171 -7.73 -4.39 -8.70
CA ALA A 171 -7.59 -5.42 -7.66
C ALA A 171 -6.99 -4.89 -6.34
N SER A 172 -6.08 -3.91 -6.40
CA SER A 172 -5.50 -3.28 -5.19
C SER A 172 -6.50 -2.51 -4.32
N GLU A 173 -7.69 -2.19 -4.84
CA GLU A 173 -8.75 -1.55 -4.06
C GLU A 173 -9.74 -2.58 -3.50
N THR A 174 -9.88 -3.75 -4.13
CA THR A 174 -10.88 -4.75 -3.77
C THR A 174 -10.32 -5.95 -3.01
N ALA A 175 -9.05 -6.33 -3.24
CA ALA A 175 -8.49 -7.59 -2.74
C ALA A 175 -8.45 -7.71 -1.19
N TRP A 176 -8.32 -6.61 -0.47
CA TRP A 176 -8.28 -6.57 0.99
C TRP A 176 -9.67 -6.49 1.66
N VAL A 177 -10.73 -6.24 0.86
CA VAL A 177 -12.10 -6.10 1.38
C VAL A 177 -12.58 -7.43 1.97
N GLY A 178 -13.18 -7.38 3.16
CA GLY A 178 -13.59 -8.57 3.90
C GLY A 178 -12.47 -9.25 4.71
N THR A 179 -11.24 -8.69 4.70
CA THR A 179 -10.15 -9.14 5.60
C THR A 179 -10.41 -8.64 7.03
N GLU A 180 -10.04 -9.44 8.01
CA GLU A 180 -10.05 -9.02 9.42
C GLU A 180 -8.86 -8.11 9.71
N PHE A 181 -9.13 -7.02 10.45
CA PHE A 181 -8.14 -6.04 10.89
C PHE A 181 -8.08 -5.98 12.40
N ALA A 182 -6.92 -5.65 12.96
CA ALA A 182 -6.74 -5.46 14.40
C ALA A 182 -7.64 -4.33 14.95
N ALA A 183 -7.87 -3.30 14.15
CA ALA A 183 -8.81 -2.23 14.43
C ALA A 183 -9.27 -1.53 13.14
N VAL A 184 -10.43 -0.88 13.21
CA VAL A 184 -10.92 0.06 12.18
C VAL A 184 -10.88 1.46 12.78
N ILE A 185 -10.06 2.33 12.20
CA ILE A 185 -9.92 3.73 12.59
C ILE A 185 -10.92 4.57 11.80
N ASP A 186 -11.87 5.16 12.51
CA ASP A 186 -12.84 6.08 11.92
C ASP A 186 -12.23 7.50 11.81
N ASN A 187 -11.94 7.91 10.59
CA ASN A 187 -11.35 9.22 10.26
C ASN A 187 -12.40 10.22 9.71
N ASN A 188 -13.64 10.14 10.18
CA ASN A 188 -14.70 11.09 9.83
C ASN A 188 -14.75 12.30 10.79
N GLY A 189 -14.09 12.24 11.93
CA GLY A 189 -14.07 13.26 12.98
C GLY A 189 -12.87 14.18 12.92
N SER A 190 -12.53 14.73 14.09
CA SER A 190 -11.31 15.52 14.29
C SER A 190 -10.05 14.64 14.27
N PHE A 191 -8.90 15.26 14.03
CA PHE A 191 -7.61 14.56 14.12
C PHE A 191 -7.37 14.00 15.54
N ASP A 192 -7.74 14.73 16.58
CA ASP A 192 -7.58 14.27 17.98
C ASP A 192 -8.29 12.93 18.19
N ARG A 193 -9.56 12.84 17.76
CA ARG A 193 -10.33 11.60 17.86
C ARG A 193 -9.72 10.46 17.04
N THR A 194 -9.19 10.78 15.87
CA THR A 194 -8.52 9.78 15.03
C THR A 194 -7.25 9.28 15.71
N PHE A 195 -6.44 10.17 16.27
CA PHE A 195 -5.20 9.81 16.94
C PHE A 195 -5.42 9.09 18.28
N GLU A 196 -6.48 9.41 19.01
CA GLU A 196 -6.89 8.64 20.20
C GLU A 196 -7.16 7.16 19.86
N GLN A 197 -7.85 6.89 18.75
CA GLN A 197 -8.07 5.52 18.29
C GLN A 197 -6.75 4.81 17.93
N VAL A 198 -5.81 5.52 17.30
CA VAL A 198 -4.48 4.97 17.00
C VAL A 198 -3.72 4.66 18.28
N GLN A 199 -3.75 5.55 19.27
CA GLN A 199 -3.12 5.32 20.58
C GLN A 199 -3.68 4.10 21.30
N GLN A 200 -4.99 3.85 21.21
CA GLN A 200 -5.60 2.63 21.76
C GLN A 200 -5.04 1.36 21.12
N VAL A 201 -4.75 1.38 19.82
CA VAL A 201 -4.12 0.24 19.13
C VAL A 201 -2.68 0.02 19.63
N LEU A 202 -1.93 1.11 19.89
CA LEU A 202 -0.56 1.03 20.38
C LEU A 202 -0.50 0.53 21.84
N ALA A 203 -1.51 0.82 22.65
CA ALA A 203 -1.55 0.49 24.07
C ALA A 203 -1.88 -0.99 24.38
N VAL A 204 -2.35 -1.78 23.42
CA VAL A 204 -2.76 -3.17 23.66
C VAL A 204 -1.57 -4.12 23.96
N ASP A 205 -0.32 -3.68 23.75
CA ASP A 205 0.91 -4.45 24.02
C ASP A 205 1.65 -4.04 25.29
N LEU A 206 1.08 -3.13 26.12
CA LEU A 206 1.58 -2.75 27.44
C LEU A 206 0.82 -3.49 28.52
#